data_f0b8717621a9a2d18228ca7ac1a3d84c
#
_entry.id   f0b8717621a9a2d18228ca7ac1a3d84c
#
_cell.length_a   1.000
_cell.length_b   1.000
_cell.length_c   1.000
_cell.angle_alpha   90.00
_cell.angle_beta   90.00
_cell.angle_gamma   90.00
#
_symmetry.space_group_name_H-M   'P 1'
#
loop_
_entity.id
_entity.type
_entity.pdbx_description
1 polymer ?
#
loop_
_entity_poly.entity_id
_entity_poly.type
_entity_poly.pdbx_seq_one_letter_code
_entity_poly.pdbx_strand_id
1 'polypeptide(L)' 'MSKLEKLIQKIIDERAISYEEAENLLKKLGFDVDIRGSHHIFRKEGYLRNISLKRRSQLLPYQLKLLKEIIKDHGY' A
#
# COMPACT_ATOMS: atom_id res chain seq x y z
N MET A 1 -3.44 -11.26 16.69
CA MET A 1 -2.96 -10.75 15.40
C MET A 1 -2.37 -9.36 15.54
N SER A 2 -1.26 -9.09 14.88
CA SER A 2 -0.69 -7.74 14.84
C SER A 2 -1.54 -6.82 13.97
N LYS A 3 -1.34 -5.51 14.16
CA LYS A 3 -2.02 -4.52 13.31
C LYS A 3 -1.67 -4.71 11.83
N LEU A 4 -0.43 -5.08 11.56
CA LEU A 4 0.04 -5.34 10.20
C LEU A 4 -0.70 -6.53 9.57
N GLU A 5 -0.83 -7.62 10.29
CA GLU A 5 -1.52 -8.81 9.81
C GLU A 5 -3.01 -8.53 9.53
N LYS A 6 -3.66 -7.78 10.40
CA LYS A 6 -5.06 -7.38 10.20
C LYS A 6 -5.22 -6.53 8.95
N LEU A 7 -4.29 -5.61 8.72
CA LEU A 7 -4.32 -4.73 7.56
C LEU A 7 -4.08 -5.54 6.28
N ILE A 8 -3.12 -6.45 6.30
CA ILE A 8 -2.85 -7.34 5.16
C ILE A 8 -4.09 -8.15 4.83
N GLN A 9 -4.77 -8.68 5.84
CA GLN A 9 -5.99 -9.47 5.64
C GLN A 9 -7.11 -8.64 5.01
N LYS A 10 -7.28 -7.39 5.45
CA LYS A 10 -8.25 -6.46 4.85
C LYS A 10 -8.00 -6.29 3.36
N ILE A 11 -6.74 -6.14 2.98
CA ILE A 11 -6.35 -5.92 1.59
C ILE A 11 -6.57 -7.19 0.76
N ILE A 12 -6.21 -8.35 1.30
CA ILE A 12 -6.41 -9.64 0.64
C ILE A 12 -7.90 -9.88 0.40
N ASP A 13 -8.75 -9.51 1.35
CA ASP A 13 -10.20 -9.62 1.25
C ASP A 13 -10.82 -8.51 0.40
N GLU A 14 -10.00 -7.64 -0.17
CA GLU A 14 -10.43 -6.50 -1.00
C GLU A 14 -11.38 -5.55 -0.27
N ARG A 15 -11.20 -5.41 1.03
CA ARG A 15 -11.96 -4.45 1.84
C ARG A 15 -11.40 -3.05 1.68
N ALA A 16 -12.26 -2.06 1.84
CA ALA A 16 -11.84 -0.67 1.74
C ALA A 16 -10.84 -0.31 2.84
N ILE A 17 -9.76 0.37 2.47
CA ILE A 17 -8.77 0.89 3.41
C ILE A 17 -8.51 2.36 3.12
N SER A 18 -8.04 3.08 4.13
CA SER A 18 -7.69 4.48 3.99
C SER A 18 -6.29 4.65 3.40
N TYR A 19 -5.98 5.86 2.92
CA TYR A 19 -4.63 6.22 2.51
C TYR A 19 -3.63 5.97 3.63
N GLU A 20 -3.97 6.38 4.86
CA GLU A 20 -3.06 6.22 6.01
C GLU A 20 -2.74 4.77 6.30
N GLU A 21 -3.73 3.89 6.19
CA GLU A 21 -3.51 2.46 6.36
C GLU A 21 -2.57 1.93 5.28
N ALA A 22 -2.75 2.34 4.03
CA ALA A 22 -1.89 1.93 2.93
C ALA A 22 -0.46 2.44 3.12
N GLU A 23 -0.31 3.70 3.53
CA GLU A 23 0.99 4.31 3.79
C GLU A 23 1.72 3.54 4.89
N ASN A 24 1.05 3.24 5.99
CA ASN A 24 1.65 2.51 7.10
C ASN A 24 2.14 1.13 6.67
N LEU A 25 1.33 0.43 5.87
CA LEU A 25 1.70 -0.88 5.36
C LEU A 25 2.94 -0.80 4.46
N LEU A 26 2.94 0.12 3.51
CA LEU A 26 4.04 0.26 2.57
C LEU A 26 5.34 0.63 3.27
N LYS A 27 5.29 1.52 4.25
CA LYS A 27 6.47 1.86 5.05
C LYS A 27 6.99 0.66 5.82
N LYS A 28 6.12 -0.17 6.37
CA LYS A 28 6.52 -1.39 7.08
C LYS A 28 7.13 -2.43 6.14
N LEU A 29 6.74 -2.43 4.87
CA LEU A 29 7.33 -3.28 3.86
C LEU A 29 8.67 -2.74 3.32
N GLY A 30 9.09 -1.56 3.77
CA GLY A 30 10.36 -0.97 3.38
C GLY A 30 10.29 0.03 2.24
N PHE A 31 9.10 0.50 1.90
CA PHE A 31 8.94 1.51 0.85
C PHE A 31 9.27 2.91 1.36
N ASP A 32 9.91 3.69 0.51
CA ASP A 32 10.10 5.12 0.70
C ASP A 32 9.01 5.88 -0.04
N VAL A 33 8.66 7.05 0.46
CA VAL A 33 7.65 7.90 -0.17
C VAL A 33 8.29 9.16 -0.73
N ASP A 34 7.96 9.47 -2.00
CA ASP A 34 8.33 10.71 -2.66
C ASP A 34 7.05 11.50 -2.87
N ILE A 35 6.95 12.66 -2.24
CA ILE A 35 5.75 13.49 -2.26
C ILE A 35 5.89 14.56 -3.35
N ARG A 36 4.98 14.52 -4.34
CA ARG A 36 4.93 15.47 -5.44
C ARG A 36 3.53 16.06 -5.52
N GLY A 37 3.31 17.21 -4.88
CA GLY A 37 2.00 17.82 -4.77
C GLY A 37 1.04 16.91 -4.03
N SER A 38 -0.07 16.55 -4.66
CA SER A 38 -1.05 15.63 -4.08
C SER A 38 -0.70 14.15 -4.34
N HIS A 39 0.37 13.87 -5.10
CA HIS A 39 0.78 12.52 -5.42
C HIS A 39 1.87 12.03 -4.47
N HIS A 40 1.64 10.89 -3.85
CA HIS A 40 2.58 10.23 -2.96
C HIS A 40 3.04 8.95 -3.65
N ILE A 41 4.29 8.94 -4.13
CA ILE A 41 4.84 7.82 -4.89
C ILE A 41 5.68 6.96 -3.94
N PHE A 42 5.30 5.70 -3.80
CA PHE A 42 6.00 4.76 -2.94
C PHE A 42 6.90 3.87 -3.79
N ARG A 43 8.18 3.83 -3.42
CA ARG A 43 9.21 3.06 -4.12
C ARG A 43 10.03 2.26 -3.12
N LYS A 44 10.55 1.13 -3.58
CA LYS A 44 11.42 0.31 -2.75
C LYS A 44 12.64 -0.09 -3.58
N GLU A 45 13.82 0.10 -3.04
CA GLU A 45 15.06 -0.30 -3.70
C GLU A 45 15.07 -1.81 -3.94
N GLY A 46 15.45 -2.22 -5.16
CA GLY A 46 15.47 -3.62 -5.55
C GLY A 46 14.11 -4.21 -5.92
N TYR A 47 13.04 -3.39 -5.88
CA TYR A 47 11.71 -3.84 -6.24
C TYR A 47 11.18 -3.02 -7.43
N LEU A 48 10.72 -3.73 -8.46
CA LEU A 48 10.38 -3.09 -9.74
C LEU A 48 9.05 -2.32 -9.72
N ARG A 49 8.11 -2.72 -8.85
CA ARG A 49 6.81 -2.06 -8.79
C ARG A 49 6.86 -0.84 -7.89
N ASN A 50 6.21 0.21 -8.30
CA ASN A 50 5.94 1.35 -7.43
C ASN A 50 4.44 1.62 -7.45
N ILE A 51 3.95 2.37 -6.46
CA ILE A 51 2.54 2.71 -6.38
C ILE A 51 2.40 4.19 -6.07
N SER A 52 1.54 4.86 -6.84
CA SER A 52 1.22 6.26 -6.63
C SER A 52 -0.16 6.36 -5.99
N LEU A 53 -0.23 7.03 -4.84
CA LEU A 53 -1.47 7.24 -4.12
C LEU A 53 -1.75 8.72 -3.97
N LYS A 54 -3.01 9.10 -4.12
CA LYS A 54 -3.46 10.43 -3.74
C LYS A 54 -3.94 10.39 -2.31
N ARG A 55 -3.72 11.47 -1.58
CA ARG A 55 -4.16 11.58 -0.19
C ARG A 55 -5.68 11.70 -0.15
N ARG A 56 -6.36 10.56 0.00
CA ARG A 56 -7.82 10.44 0.07
C ARG A 56 -8.23 9.59 1.25
N SER A 57 -9.52 9.63 1.59
CA SER A 57 -10.04 8.81 2.67
C SER A 57 -10.01 7.31 2.36
N GLN A 58 -10.18 6.93 1.10
CA GLN A 58 -10.18 5.52 0.68
C GLN A 58 -9.43 5.33 -0.62
N LEU A 59 -8.82 4.16 -0.78
CA LEU A 59 -8.17 3.78 -2.03
C LEU A 59 -9.20 3.33 -3.07
N LEU A 60 -8.88 3.59 -4.34
CA LEU A 60 -9.68 3.13 -5.46
C LEU A 60 -9.46 1.63 -5.68
N PRO A 61 -10.42 0.92 -6.30
CA PRO A 61 -10.30 -0.53 -6.51
C PRO A 61 -9.02 -0.97 -7.22
N TYR A 62 -8.56 -0.24 -8.23
CA TYR A 62 -7.34 -0.62 -8.94
C TYR A 62 -6.09 -0.46 -8.06
N GLN A 63 -6.11 0.51 -7.12
CA GLN A 63 -5.02 0.70 -6.16
C GLN A 63 -4.98 -0.44 -5.15
N LEU A 64 -6.15 -0.90 -4.69
CA LEU A 64 -6.25 -2.07 -3.81
C LEU A 64 -5.71 -3.33 -4.48
N LYS A 65 -6.02 -3.51 -5.75
CA LYS A 65 -5.52 -4.64 -6.54
C LYS A 65 -4.00 -4.63 -6.64
N LEU A 66 -3.43 -3.47 -6.93
CA LEU A 66 -1.98 -3.32 -7.01
C LEU A 66 -1.34 -3.57 -5.66
N LEU A 67 -1.92 -3.03 -4.60
CA LEU A 67 -1.42 -3.24 -3.25
C LEU A 67 -1.45 -4.72 -2.84
N LYS A 68 -2.50 -5.44 -3.23
CA LYS A 68 -2.61 -6.88 -3.02
C LYS A 68 -1.48 -7.64 -3.73
N GLU A 69 -1.16 -7.26 -4.96
CA GLU A 69 -0.04 -7.86 -5.69
C GLU A 69 1.30 -7.59 -5.01
N ILE A 70 1.51 -6.37 -4.53
CA ILE A 70 2.71 -6.00 -3.79
C ILE A 70 2.86 -6.86 -2.53
N ILE A 71 1.78 -7.05 -1.80
CA ILE A 71 1.76 -7.91 -0.60
C ILE A 71 2.17 -9.34 -0.95
N LYS A 72 1.62 -9.89 -2.00
CA LYS A 72 1.96 -11.25 -2.45
C LYS A 72 3.43 -11.36 -2.84
N ASP A 73 3.95 -10.35 -3.53
CA ASP A 73 5.37 -10.33 -3.91
C ASP A 73 6.30 -10.31 -2.70
N HIS A 74 5.81 -9.87 -1.56
CA HIS A 74 6.57 -9.85 -0.30
C HIS A 74 6.35 -11.09 0.56
N GLY A 75 5.69 -12.12 0.03
CA GLY A 75 5.56 -13.41 0.68
C GLY A 75 4.39 -13.55 1.64
N TYR A 76 3.41 -12.67 1.55
CA TYR A 76 2.21 -12.76 2.38
C TYR A 76 1.03 -13.43 1.69
#